data_3600ddc95117f162ce7ce151e9b3293f
#
_entry.id   3600ddc95117f162ce7ce151e9b3293f
#
_cell.length_a   1.000
_cell.length_b   1.000
_cell.length_c   1.000
_cell.angle_alpha   90.00
_cell.angle_beta   90.00
_cell.angle_gamma   90.00
#
_symmetry.space_group_name_H-M   'P 1'
#
loop_
_entity.id
_entity.type
_entity.pdbx_description
1 polymer ?
#
loop_
_entity_poly.entity_id
_entity_poly.type
_entity_poly.pdbx_seq_one_letter_code
_entity_poly.pdbx_strand_id
1 'polypeptide(L)'
;MRKWVSSTVALLVSVLTFYGCGGGGQQSAVPRNRTFIADCSNQQDCSGQFKDYASFNPFLLTGTTKTGWNFAYEPLYFYNAYDEGGDNIIPWIATGHEYNSDYTAVTVSIREGVEWSDGQPWTAHDLVFTINMLRDHAPSLSFSTDMQAWVKNATAVDDYTAQIELTASNPRFIFSYFTNNFDNGIPIMPKHIWEDKDPESFSNFDMAQGWPVVSGPYKMAISSPEQRVWDVRSDWWAAKIGFRELPKVERLIYLPYMEESKRVQNIIANAMDTSLDLRPPNIKSIIDANPGVSTWTGKDLPLGYLDWWPVCLGFNNLEPPFNDPEVRRAVNYAINREQLVKIGWQGAGTSSHLPLPNFPPIRTYTDGIQDLIDKYEIGVYDPAKSAEILQRKGWSKDGDGFWNKDGERLTMVVDIFGIFNDLAPVLVAQLKQAGIEASFRLTSDTFTRMAQGTARAYMMGNGGSVRDPYFTLRLYHSRFVQPTGTHAERFWRWSNPEYDAIVDKMGQTSPDDPELQNLFRQAMEIWLSELPSIPLVQWYHRIPQNETYWKNWPTADNAYINSAYWHNTWLLVLLGLEPSQS
;
A
#
# COMPACT_ATOMS: atom_id res chain seq x y z
N MET A 1 -51.21 47.42 0.03
CA MET A 1 -51.16 46.60 -1.19
C MET A 1 -49.76 46.68 -1.78
N ARG A 2 -48.92 45.72 -1.48
CA ARG A 2 -47.62 45.53 -2.18
C ARG A 2 -47.56 44.04 -2.61
N LYS A 3 -47.54 43.81 -3.91
CA LYS A 3 -47.45 42.48 -4.52
C LYS A 3 -46.01 41.95 -4.38
N TRP A 4 -45.86 40.77 -3.87
CA TRP A 4 -44.63 39.98 -3.90
C TRP A 4 -44.57 39.30 -5.25
N VAL A 5 -43.48 39.53 -5.97
CA VAL A 5 -43.13 38.81 -7.22
C VAL A 5 -42.14 37.73 -6.81
N SER A 6 -42.56 36.46 -6.94
CA SER A 6 -41.69 35.29 -6.80
C SER A 6 -40.81 35.17 -8.04
N SER A 7 -39.53 35.39 -7.91
CA SER A 7 -38.55 35.07 -8.96
C SER A 7 -38.05 33.65 -8.77
N THR A 8 -38.53 32.77 -9.62
CA THR A 8 -38.00 31.39 -9.74
C THR A 8 -36.66 31.48 -10.48
N VAL A 9 -35.57 31.24 -9.81
CA VAL A 9 -34.25 31.09 -10.41
C VAL A 9 -34.14 29.67 -10.93
N ALA A 10 -34.26 29.53 -12.25
CA ALA A 10 -33.92 28.28 -12.93
C ALA A 10 -32.40 28.16 -13.01
N LEU A 11 -31.83 27.21 -12.29
CA LEU A 11 -30.43 26.85 -12.43
C LEU A 11 -30.25 26.11 -13.77
N LEU A 12 -29.71 26.78 -14.77
CA LEU A 12 -29.20 26.15 -15.99
C LEU A 12 -27.92 25.41 -15.65
N VAL A 13 -28.00 24.08 -15.60
CA VAL A 13 -26.82 23.23 -15.64
C VAL A 13 -26.26 23.27 -17.06
N SER A 14 -25.24 24.09 -17.29
CA SER A 14 -24.50 24.10 -18.55
C SER A 14 -23.63 22.84 -18.63
N VAL A 15 -24.05 21.89 -19.44
CA VAL A 15 -23.21 20.80 -19.94
C VAL A 15 -22.14 21.44 -20.83
N LEU A 16 -20.92 21.53 -20.32
CA LEU A 16 -19.75 21.94 -21.11
C LEU A 16 -19.42 20.82 -22.11
N THR A 17 -19.94 20.91 -23.31
CA THR A 17 -19.46 20.18 -24.48
C THR A 17 -18.22 20.89 -25.01
N PHE A 18 -17.05 20.31 -24.75
CA PHE A 18 -15.82 20.75 -25.40
C PHE A 18 -15.83 20.26 -26.86
N TYR A 19 -15.99 21.20 -27.81
CA TYR A 19 -15.72 20.95 -29.20
C TYR A 19 -14.22 21.10 -29.46
N GLY A 20 -13.51 20.00 -29.60
CA GLY A 20 -12.17 19.94 -30.18
C GLY A 20 -12.29 19.77 -31.70
N CYS A 21 -11.86 20.73 -32.49
CA CYS A 21 -11.68 20.56 -33.93
C CYS A 21 -10.43 19.70 -34.21
N GLY A 22 -10.63 18.46 -34.61
CA GLY A 22 -9.61 17.58 -35.15
C GLY A 22 -10.27 16.29 -35.63
N GLY A 23 -10.24 16.03 -36.96
CA GLY A 23 -10.95 14.93 -37.60
C GLY A 23 -10.55 13.55 -37.08
N GLY A 24 -11.45 12.93 -36.39
CA GLY A 24 -11.43 11.54 -35.90
C GLY A 24 -12.86 11.18 -35.51
N GLY A 25 -13.31 9.98 -35.84
CA GLY A 25 -14.68 9.51 -35.66
C GLY A 25 -15.26 9.90 -34.30
N GLN A 26 -16.52 10.29 -34.26
CA GLN A 26 -17.27 10.58 -33.04
C GLN A 26 -17.25 9.34 -32.13
N GLN A 27 -16.40 9.33 -31.11
CA GLN A 27 -16.54 8.38 -29.99
C GLN A 27 -17.88 8.73 -29.31
N SER A 28 -18.81 7.77 -29.26
CA SER A 28 -20.05 7.92 -28.53
C SER A 28 -19.76 8.27 -27.06
N ALA A 29 -20.40 9.32 -26.56
CA ALA A 29 -20.23 9.71 -25.16
C ALA A 29 -20.78 8.57 -24.28
N VAL A 30 -19.91 7.93 -23.49
CA VAL A 30 -20.34 6.93 -22.51
C VAL A 30 -21.10 7.65 -21.39
N PRO A 31 -22.34 7.23 -21.04
CA PRO A 31 -23.13 7.88 -20.00
C PRO A 31 -22.42 7.88 -18.64
N ARG A 32 -22.75 8.87 -17.78
CA ARG A 32 -22.16 9.01 -16.43
C ARG A 32 -22.35 7.76 -15.56
N ASN A 33 -23.51 7.13 -15.63
CA ASN A 33 -23.81 5.90 -14.90
C ASN A 33 -23.14 4.63 -15.46
N ARG A 34 -22.30 4.76 -16.48
CA ARG A 34 -21.42 3.71 -17.05
C ARG A 34 -19.95 4.14 -17.05
N THR A 35 -19.66 5.34 -16.49
CA THR A 35 -18.34 5.94 -16.40
C THR A 35 -17.92 6.03 -14.95
N PHE A 36 -16.73 5.51 -14.64
CA PHE A 36 -16.09 5.62 -13.33
C PHE A 36 -15.03 6.73 -13.36
N ILE A 37 -15.04 7.60 -12.34
CA ILE A 37 -14.15 8.78 -12.28
C ILE A 37 -13.40 8.79 -10.95
N ALA A 38 -12.06 8.83 -11.02
CA ALA A 38 -11.16 9.01 -9.88
C ALA A 38 -10.07 10.04 -10.21
N ASP A 39 -9.30 10.45 -9.21
CA ASP A 39 -8.08 11.22 -9.43
C ASP A 39 -6.83 10.32 -9.47
N CYS A 40 -5.69 10.88 -9.84
CA CYS A 40 -4.41 10.18 -9.80
C CYS A 40 -3.93 10.07 -8.35
N SER A 41 -3.39 8.91 -7.99
CA SER A 41 -2.89 8.62 -6.64
C SER A 41 -1.48 9.16 -6.35
N ASN A 42 -0.74 9.62 -7.36
CA ASN A 42 0.64 10.06 -7.22
C ASN A 42 0.74 11.59 -7.28
N GLN A 43 0.80 12.25 -6.10
CA GLN A 43 0.94 13.71 -6.02
C GLN A 43 2.19 14.23 -6.74
N GLN A 44 3.31 13.51 -6.68
CA GLN A 44 4.58 14.00 -7.22
C GLN A 44 4.56 14.13 -8.74
N ASP A 45 3.99 13.13 -9.43
CA ASP A 45 4.08 13.03 -10.89
C ASP A 45 2.82 13.48 -11.63
N CYS A 46 1.69 13.66 -10.92
CA CYS A 46 0.44 14.10 -11.56
C CYS A 46 -0.27 15.27 -10.88
N SER A 47 0.42 16.07 -10.04
CA SER A 47 -0.17 17.27 -9.47
C SER A 47 -0.48 18.29 -10.57
N GLY A 48 -1.79 18.59 -10.73
CA GLY A 48 -2.31 19.52 -11.73
C GLY A 48 -2.33 18.99 -13.17
N GLN A 49 -1.47 18.06 -13.53
CA GLN A 49 -1.41 17.42 -14.85
C GLN A 49 -0.65 16.09 -14.82
N PHE A 50 -0.97 15.16 -15.71
CA PHE A 50 -0.15 13.98 -15.96
C PHE A 50 1.12 14.36 -16.71
N LYS A 51 2.29 14.12 -16.11
CA LYS A 51 3.59 14.37 -16.75
C LYS A 51 4.00 13.24 -17.69
N ASP A 52 3.52 12.03 -17.42
CA ASP A 52 3.81 10.79 -18.15
C ASP A 52 2.72 10.43 -19.18
N TYR A 53 1.96 11.41 -19.67
CA TYR A 53 0.85 11.17 -20.61
C TYR A 53 1.28 10.53 -21.95
N ALA A 54 2.55 10.59 -22.30
CA ALA A 54 3.14 9.96 -23.49
C ALA A 54 4.00 8.73 -23.14
N SER A 55 3.81 8.15 -21.95
CA SER A 55 4.56 6.97 -21.52
C SER A 55 3.68 6.02 -20.71
N PHE A 56 3.86 4.71 -20.93
CA PHE A 56 3.20 3.66 -20.16
C PHE A 56 4.16 2.51 -19.82
N ASN A 57 5.45 2.83 -19.65
CA ASN A 57 6.45 1.86 -19.23
C ASN A 57 6.41 1.68 -17.70
N PRO A 58 6.08 0.47 -17.18
CA PRO A 58 5.91 0.25 -15.75
C PRO A 58 7.23 0.14 -14.97
N PHE A 59 8.36 0.01 -15.64
CA PHE A 59 9.63 -0.31 -15.00
C PHE A 59 10.54 0.90 -14.79
N LEU A 60 10.18 2.07 -15.30
CA LEU A 60 10.95 3.30 -15.06
C LEU A 60 10.97 3.65 -13.57
N LEU A 61 12.14 4.00 -13.05
CA LEU A 61 12.33 4.34 -11.63
C LEU A 61 11.66 5.66 -11.23
N THR A 62 11.50 6.58 -12.18
CA THR A 62 10.92 7.91 -11.97
C THR A 62 10.06 8.34 -13.14
N GLY A 63 9.23 9.36 -12.94
CA GLY A 63 8.46 9.99 -14.02
C GLY A 63 7.26 9.18 -14.49
N THR A 64 6.72 8.32 -13.64
CA THR A 64 5.55 7.50 -13.96
C THR A 64 4.55 7.48 -12.81
N THR A 65 3.28 7.64 -13.17
CA THR A 65 2.17 7.70 -12.20
C THR A 65 1.60 6.35 -11.82
N LYS A 66 1.98 5.29 -12.53
CA LYS A 66 1.40 3.93 -12.40
C LYS A 66 -0.12 3.85 -12.65
N THR A 67 -0.75 4.93 -13.11
CA THR A 67 -2.22 4.99 -13.28
C THR A 67 -2.67 4.07 -14.41
N GLY A 68 -3.42 3.03 -14.06
CA GLY A 68 -4.00 2.06 -14.99
C GLY A 68 -3.23 0.76 -15.15
N TRP A 69 -2.03 0.60 -14.60
CA TRP A 69 -1.27 -0.66 -14.71
C TRP A 69 -1.96 -1.83 -14.05
N ASN A 70 -2.61 -1.58 -12.91
CA ASN A 70 -3.25 -2.56 -12.04
C ASN A 70 -4.54 -3.21 -12.61
N PHE A 71 -4.98 -2.77 -13.78
CA PHE A 71 -6.05 -3.43 -14.55
C PHE A 71 -5.68 -3.63 -16.03
N ALA A 72 -4.60 -3.00 -16.50
CA ALA A 72 -4.10 -3.18 -17.87
C ALA A 72 -3.22 -4.42 -18.00
N TYR A 73 -2.39 -4.72 -16.98
CA TYR A 73 -1.52 -5.89 -16.93
C TYR A 73 -1.97 -6.82 -15.82
N GLU A 74 -2.54 -7.95 -16.19
CA GLU A 74 -3.06 -8.92 -15.24
C GLU A 74 -1.93 -9.79 -14.65
N PRO A 75 -2.01 -10.10 -13.33
CA PRO A 75 -0.99 -10.89 -12.65
C PRO A 75 -1.17 -12.39 -12.87
N LEU A 76 -0.20 -13.17 -12.39
CA LEU A 76 -0.38 -14.61 -12.24
C LEU A 76 -1.45 -14.96 -11.21
N TYR A 77 -1.44 -14.22 -10.08
CA TYR A 77 -2.36 -14.41 -8.95
C TYR A 77 -2.78 -13.07 -8.36
N PHE A 78 -3.96 -13.05 -7.73
CA PHE A 78 -4.33 -12.02 -6.75
C PHE A 78 -4.31 -12.62 -5.34
N TYR A 79 -4.25 -11.75 -4.33
CA TYR A 79 -4.35 -12.15 -2.94
C TYR A 79 -5.30 -11.23 -2.17
N ASN A 80 -6.22 -11.83 -1.41
CA ASN A 80 -7.16 -11.13 -0.54
C ASN A 80 -6.76 -11.28 0.93
N ALA A 81 -6.17 -10.25 1.53
CA ALA A 81 -5.75 -10.26 2.93
C ALA A 81 -6.92 -10.21 3.94
N TYR A 82 -8.13 -9.91 3.48
CA TYR A 82 -9.32 -9.71 4.33
C TYR A 82 -10.19 -10.95 4.47
N ASP A 83 -9.95 -11.98 3.68
CA ASP A 83 -10.69 -13.23 3.73
C ASP A 83 -10.32 -14.03 5.00
N GLU A 84 -11.33 -14.37 5.80
CA GLU A 84 -11.18 -15.22 6.99
C GLU A 84 -11.28 -16.73 6.67
N GLY A 85 -11.65 -17.07 5.44
CA GLY A 85 -12.05 -18.43 5.05
C GLY A 85 -10.93 -19.39 4.62
N GLY A 86 -9.67 -18.94 4.46
CA GLY A 86 -8.53 -19.83 4.24
C GLY A 86 -7.69 -19.59 2.99
N ASP A 87 -8.07 -19.98 1.79
CA ASP A 87 -7.23 -19.81 0.60
C ASP A 87 -7.41 -18.43 -0.05
N ASN A 88 -6.61 -17.50 0.43
CA ASN A 88 -6.67 -16.10 0.03
C ASN A 88 -5.97 -15.84 -1.33
N ILE A 89 -5.30 -16.85 -1.90
CA ILE A 89 -4.66 -16.76 -3.23
C ILE A 89 -5.70 -17.06 -4.31
N ILE A 90 -5.87 -16.13 -5.23
CA ILE A 90 -6.82 -16.22 -6.34
C ILE A 90 -6.04 -16.49 -7.63
N PRO A 91 -6.06 -17.71 -8.19
CA PRO A 91 -5.43 -18.01 -9.47
C PRO A 91 -6.04 -17.16 -10.60
N TRP A 92 -5.15 -16.55 -11.42
CA TRP A 92 -5.59 -15.69 -12.50
C TRP A 92 -5.01 -16.13 -13.85
N ILE A 93 -3.90 -15.52 -14.33
CA ILE A 93 -3.21 -16.00 -15.53
C ILE A 93 -2.53 -17.35 -15.27
N ALA A 94 -1.93 -17.54 -14.08
CA ALA A 94 -1.51 -18.88 -13.67
C ALA A 94 -2.69 -19.69 -13.13
N THR A 95 -2.66 -21.00 -13.41
CA THR A 95 -3.58 -21.99 -12.83
C THR A 95 -3.03 -22.65 -11.57
N GLY A 96 -1.70 -22.65 -11.42
CA GLY A 96 -0.99 -23.18 -10.26
C GLY A 96 0.51 -23.02 -10.38
N HIS A 97 1.23 -23.34 -9.30
CA HIS A 97 2.68 -23.43 -9.28
C HIS A 97 3.14 -24.49 -8.28
N GLU A 98 4.31 -25.08 -8.53
CA GLU A 98 4.91 -26.08 -7.66
C GLU A 98 6.39 -25.77 -7.45
N TYR A 99 6.80 -25.71 -6.19
CA TYR A 99 8.21 -25.62 -5.80
C TYR A 99 8.84 -27.02 -5.71
N ASN A 100 10.13 -27.10 -5.99
CA ASN A 100 10.90 -28.27 -5.58
C ASN A 100 11.05 -28.33 -4.04
N SER A 101 11.58 -29.44 -3.52
CA SER A 101 11.62 -29.72 -2.08
C SER A 101 12.45 -28.75 -1.24
N ASP A 102 13.36 -28.00 -1.82
CA ASP A 102 14.24 -27.03 -1.16
C ASP A 102 13.95 -25.57 -1.55
N TYR A 103 12.85 -25.33 -2.27
CA TYR A 103 12.40 -24.01 -2.72
C TYR A 103 13.44 -23.23 -3.54
N THR A 104 14.33 -23.94 -4.24
CA THR A 104 15.32 -23.35 -5.16
C THR A 104 14.88 -23.35 -6.61
N ALA A 105 13.72 -23.94 -6.91
CA ALA A 105 13.08 -23.87 -8.22
C ALA A 105 11.56 -23.89 -8.09
N VAL A 106 10.88 -23.24 -9.03
CA VAL A 106 9.42 -23.24 -9.12
C VAL A 106 8.99 -23.43 -10.57
N THR A 107 8.00 -24.30 -10.76
CA THR A 107 7.30 -24.50 -12.04
C THR A 107 5.95 -23.81 -11.97
N VAL A 108 5.63 -22.98 -12.98
CA VAL A 108 4.38 -22.23 -13.07
C VAL A 108 3.58 -22.72 -14.25
N SER A 109 2.32 -23.08 -14.01
CA SER A 109 1.35 -23.49 -15.04
C SER A 109 0.50 -22.29 -15.45
N ILE A 110 0.47 -22.00 -16.76
CA ILE A 110 -0.23 -20.86 -17.36
C ILE A 110 -1.59 -21.30 -17.89
N ARG A 111 -2.60 -20.46 -17.77
CA ARG A 111 -3.95 -20.67 -18.28
C ARG A 111 -3.97 -20.61 -19.81
N GLU A 112 -4.53 -21.64 -20.46
CA GLU A 112 -4.75 -21.63 -21.90
C GLU A 112 -5.83 -20.63 -22.31
N GLY A 113 -5.69 -20.03 -23.49
CA GLY A 113 -6.64 -19.09 -24.07
C GLY A 113 -6.53 -17.66 -23.55
N VAL A 114 -5.49 -17.32 -22.79
CA VAL A 114 -5.15 -15.93 -22.47
C VAL A 114 -4.58 -15.24 -23.69
N GLU A 115 -5.07 -14.02 -23.99
CA GLU A 115 -4.65 -13.23 -25.16
C GLU A 115 -4.35 -11.78 -24.77
N TRP A 116 -3.37 -11.21 -25.45
CA TRP A 116 -3.10 -9.78 -25.44
C TRP A 116 -4.17 -9.01 -26.23
N SER A 117 -4.21 -7.69 -26.06
CA SER A 117 -5.22 -6.83 -26.72
C SER A 117 -5.07 -6.71 -28.24
N ASP A 118 -3.97 -7.17 -28.80
CA ASP A 118 -3.73 -7.28 -30.25
C ASP A 118 -4.05 -8.67 -30.80
N GLY A 119 -4.54 -9.59 -29.97
CA GLY A 119 -4.95 -10.95 -30.33
C GLY A 119 -3.81 -11.97 -30.32
N GLN A 120 -2.58 -11.58 -29.97
CA GLN A 120 -1.50 -12.52 -29.79
C GLN A 120 -1.72 -13.34 -28.49
N PRO A 121 -1.35 -14.64 -28.48
CA PRO A 121 -1.47 -15.45 -27.27
C PRO A 121 -0.51 -14.95 -26.19
N TRP A 122 -1.00 -14.91 -24.95
CA TRP A 122 -0.19 -14.73 -23.76
C TRP A 122 0.34 -16.10 -23.33
N THR A 123 1.65 -16.24 -23.21
CA THR A 123 2.29 -17.54 -22.97
C THR A 123 3.36 -17.47 -21.88
N ALA A 124 3.88 -18.64 -21.47
CA ALA A 124 5.03 -18.74 -20.57
C ALA A 124 6.27 -17.97 -21.08
N HIS A 125 6.36 -17.76 -22.40
CA HIS A 125 7.43 -16.96 -22.99
C HIS A 125 7.38 -15.48 -22.58
N ASP A 126 6.19 -14.89 -22.33
CA ASP A 126 6.04 -13.51 -21.86
C ASP A 126 6.51 -13.36 -20.41
N LEU A 127 6.16 -14.33 -19.54
CA LEU A 127 6.64 -14.37 -18.17
C LEU A 127 8.17 -14.49 -18.12
N VAL A 128 8.72 -15.45 -18.83
CA VAL A 128 10.17 -15.71 -18.87
C VAL A 128 10.93 -14.52 -19.45
N PHE A 129 10.40 -13.92 -20.53
CA PHE A 129 10.96 -12.71 -21.12
C PHE A 129 11.02 -11.58 -20.08
N THR A 130 9.92 -11.30 -19.38
CA THR A 130 9.85 -10.22 -18.39
C THR A 130 10.86 -10.44 -17.26
N ILE A 131 10.96 -11.67 -16.74
CA ILE A 131 11.93 -12.02 -15.69
C ILE A 131 13.37 -11.78 -16.15
N ASN A 132 13.73 -12.30 -17.31
CA ASN A 132 15.10 -12.19 -17.84
C ASN A 132 15.44 -10.74 -18.21
N MET A 133 14.51 -9.99 -18.83
CA MET A 133 14.68 -8.58 -19.12
C MET A 133 15.00 -7.78 -17.84
N LEU A 134 14.21 -7.97 -16.78
CA LEU A 134 14.45 -7.27 -15.53
C LEU A 134 15.79 -7.67 -14.89
N ARG A 135 16.10 -8.98 -14.84
CA ARG A 135 17.38 -9.46 -14.31
C ARG A 135 18.59 -8.86 -15.04
N ASP A 136 18.53 -8.82 -16.36
CA ASP A 136 19.65 -8.44 -17.21
C ASP A 136 19.87 -6.91 -17.26
N HIS A 137 18.85 -6.11 -16.88
CA HIS A 137 18.89 -4.64 -16.78
C HIS A 137 19.02 -4.10 -15.35
N ALA A 138 19.48 -4.93 -14.39
CA ALA A 138 19.72 -4.47 -13.03
C ALA A 138 20.96 -3.54 -12.96
N PRO A 139 20.92 -2.43 -12.22
CA PRO A 139 19.83 -1.95 -11.32
C PRO A 139 18.93 -0.88 -11.96
N SER A 140 18.90 -0.75 -13.29
CA SER A 140 18.33 0.39 -14.00
C SER A 140 16.80 0.45 -14.03
N LEU A 141 16.12 -0.68 -13.77
CA LEU A 141 14.65 -0.80 -13.81
C LEU A 141 14.07 -1.15 -12.44
N SER A 142 12.81 -0.81 -12.20
CA SER A 142 12.06 -1.28 -11.04
C SER A 142 12.03 -2.81 -11.02
N PHE A 143 12.21 -3.41 -9.84
CA PHE A 143 12.30 -4.88 -9.61
C PHE A 143 13.52 -5.58 -10.20
N SER A 144 14.36 -4.90 -10.95
CA SER A 144 15.51 -5.52 -11.62
C SER A 144 16.54 -6.06 -10.64
N THR A 145 16.84 -5.32 -9.58
CA THR A 145 17.76 -5.76 -8.50
C THR A 145 17.23 -7.01 -7.79
N ASP A 146 15.91 -7.11 -7.58
CA ASP A 146 15.31 -8.30 -6.99
C ASP A 146 15.42 -9.49 -7.93
N MET A 147 15.12 -9.32 -9.23
CA MET A 147 15.24 -10.39 -10.20
C MET A 147 16.69 -10.85 -10.35
N GLN A 148 17.65 -9.94 -10.36
CA GLN A 148 19.09 -10.27 -10.37
C GLN A 148 19.51 -11.05 -9.11
N ALA A 149 19.00 -10.67 -7.95
CA ALA A 149 19.34 -11.32 -6.69
C ALA A 149 18.75 -12.73 -6.57
N TRP A 150 17.51 -12.93 -7.04
CA TRP A 150 16.77 -14.16 -6.82
C TRP A 150 16.76 -15.13 -7.98
N VAL A 151 16.83 -14.67 -9.24
CA VAL A 151 16.67 -15.54 -10.40
C VAL A 151 18.01 -15.92 -10.99
N LYS A 152 18.33 -17.21 -10.91
CA LYS A 152 19.48 -17.81 -11.58
C LYS A 152 19.19 -18.04 -13.06
N ASN A 153 18.01 -18.59 -13.37
CA ASN A 153 17.57 -18.90 -14.73
C ASN A 153 16.05 -18.93 -14.80
N ALA A 154 15.47 -18.52 -15.92
CA ALA A 154 14.06 -18.69 -16.23
C ALA A 154 13.90 -19.19 -17.67
N THR A 155 13.13 -20.26 -17.89
CA THR A 155 12.90 -20.89 -19.19
C THR A 155 11.43 -21.26 -19.38
N ALA A 156 10.91 -21.07 -20.59
CA ALA A 156 9.64 -21.66 -21.00
C ALA A 156 9.90 -23.10 -21.43
N VAL A 157 9.28 -24.06 -20.78
CA VAL A 157 9.34 -25.48 -21.13
C VAL A 157 8.48 -25.72 -22.34
N ASP A 158 7.32 -25.09 -22.38
CA ASP A 158 6.38 -25.00 -23.48
C ASP A 158 5.57 -23.68 -23.35
N ASP A 159 4.54 -23.49 -24.18
CA ASP A 159 3.72 -22.27 -24.18
C ASP A 159 2.97 -22.03 -22.86
N TYR A 160 2.76 -23.06 -22.05
CA TYR A 160 1.94 -22.99 -20.83
C TYR A 160 2.70 -23.41 -19.57
N THR A 161 4.00 -23.65 -19.67
CA THR A 161 4.83 -24.08 -18.54
C THR A 161 6.11 -23.27 -18.47
N ALA A 162 6.29 -22.50 -17.39
CA ALA A 162 7.53 -21.80 -17.10
C ALA A 162 8.26 -22.47 -15.93
N GLN A 163 9.58 -22.60 -16.03
CA GLN A 163 10.46 -23.05 -14.96
C GLN A 163 11.41 -21.91 -14.56
N ILE A 164 11.47 -21.63 -13.26
CA ILE A 164 12.31 -20.57 -12.69
C ILE A 164 13.23 -21.20 -11.66
N GLU A 165 14.54 -21.13 -11.90
CA GLU A 165 15.58 -21.54 -10.96
C GLU A 165 16.00 -20.34 -10.12
N LEU A 166 16.06 -20.50 -8.80
CA LEU A 166 16.44 -19.44 -7.85
C LEU A 166 17.89 -19.59 -7.41
N THR A 167 18.48 -18.51 -6.98
CA THR A 167 19.86 -18.46 -6.46
C THR A 167 19.96 -19.05 -5.06
N ALA A 168 18.86 -19.05 -4.29
CA ALA A 168 18.73 -19.59 -2.94
C ALA A 168 17.28 -20.00 -2.68
N SER A 169 17.05 -20.74 -1.58
CA SER A 169 15.72 -21.11 -1.11
C SER A 169 14.82 -19.88 -0.90
N ASN A 170 13.67 -19.85 -1.59
CA ASN A 170 12.67 -18.77 -1.42
C ASN A 170 11.24 -19.29 -1.64
N PRO A 171 10.57 -19.82 -0.59
CA PRO A 171 9.20 -20.31 -0.71
C PRO A 171 8.16 -19.23 -0.94
N ARG A 172 8.55 -17.95 -0.94
CA ARG A 172 7.67 -16.79 -1.15
C ARG A 172 7.87 -16.10 -2.50
N PHE A 173 8.71 -16.65 -3.39
CA PHE A 173 9.08 -15.97 -4.62
C PHE A 173 7.87 -15.59 -5.48
N ILE A 174 6.96 -16.53 -5.75
CA ILE A 174 5.73 -16.27 -6.53
C ILE A 174 4.83 -15.28 -5.80
N PHE A 175 4.66 -15.44 -4.49
CA PHE A 175 3.84 -14.53 -3.70
C PHE A 175 4.40 -13.10 -3.68
N SER A 176 5.72 -12.95 -3.55
CA SER A 176 6.38 -11.64 -3.44
C SER A 176 6.36 -10.84 -4.72
N TYR A 177 6.45 -11.51 -5.87
CA TYR A 177 6.72 -10.84 -7.14
C TYR A 177 5.62 -10.99 -8.18
N PHE A 178 4.86 -12.07 -8.18
CA PHE A 178 3.87 -12.40 -9.22
C PHE A 178 2.45 -12.58 -8.70
N THR A 179 2.23 -12.17 -7.45
CA THR A 179 0.90 -12.12 -6.84
C THR A 179 0.54 -10.67 -6.52
N ASN A 180 -0.49 -10.14 -7.15
CA ASN A 180 -0.95 -8.80 -6.88
C ASN A 180 -1.62 -8.73 -5.49
N ASN A 181 -1.03 -7.97 -4.60
CA ASN A 181 -1.57 -7.65 -3.29
C ASN A 181 -1.13 -6.23 -2.93
N PHE A 182 -2.03 -5.39 -2.49
CA PHE A 182 -1.73 -3.97 -2.24
C PHE A 182 -0.92 -3.36 -3.39
N ASP A 183 0.29 -2.85 -3.13
CA ASP A 183 1.19 -2.25 -4.13
C ASP A 183 2.20 -3.23 -4.72
N ASN A 184 2.16 -4.51 -4.30
CA ASN A 184 3.06 -5.54 -4.81
C ASN A 184 2.52 -6.21 -6.07
N GLY A 185 3.43 -6.69 -6.90
CA GLY A 185 3.18 -7.42 -8.14
C GLY A 185 3.97 -6.83 -9.31
N ILE A 186 4.63 -7.68 -10.07
CA ILE A 186 5.37 -7.30 -11.28
C ILE A 186 4.45 -7.42 -12.49
N PRO A 187 4.24 -6.33 -13.26
CA PRO A 187 3.54 -6.42 -14.54
C PRO A 187 4.32 -7.30 -15.53
N ILE A 188 3.62 -8.19 -16.22
CA ILE A 188 4.21 -9.05 -17.24
C ILE A 188 3.98 -8.40 -18.59
N MET A 189 5.02 -8.35 -19.42
CA MET A 189 5.02 -7.62 -20.68
C MET A 189 4.90 -8.54 -21.88
N PRO A 190 4.21 -8.09 -22.97
CA PRO A 190 4.13 -8.82 -24.23
C PRO A 190 5.52 -8.89 -24.89
N LYS A 191 6.11 -10.08 -24.92
CA LYS A 191 7.43 -10.31 -25.46
C LYS A 191 7.55 -9.75 -26.88
N HIS A 192 6.58 -10.03 -27.76
CA HIS A 192 6.59 -9.63 -29.17
C HIS A 192 6.59 -8.09 -29.39
N ILE A 193 6.27 -7.30 -28.35
CA ILE A 193 6.35 -5.83 -28.42
C ILE A 193 7.68 -5.33 -27.85
N TRP A 194 8.21 -6.01 -26.80
CA TRP A 194 9.32 -5.50 -26.01
C TRP A 194 10.69 -6.09 -26.39
N GLU A 195 10.74 -7.27 -27.03
CA GLU A 195 12.00 -8.01 -27.22
C GLU A 195 13.06 -7.26 -28.06
N ASP A 196 12.63 -6.40 -28.98
CA ASP A 196 13.52 -5.58 -29.83
C ASP A 196 13.68 -4.14 -29.29
N LYS A 197 13.23 -3.84 -28.08
CA LYS A 197 13.28 -2.51 -27.47
C LYS A 197 14.28 -2.44 -26.33
N ASP A 198 14.88 -1.28 -26.15
CA ASP A 198 15.62 -0.98 -24.94
C ASP A 198 14.62 -0.61 -23.82
N PRO A 199 14.46 -1.44 -22.79
CA PRO A 199 13.44 -1.23 -21.77
C PRO A 199 13.70 -0.01 -20.89
N GLU A 200 14.92 0.53 -20.84
CA GLU A 200 15.27 1.72 -20.07
C GLU A 200 14.78 3.02 -20.74
N SER A 201 14.53 2.99 -22.04
CA SER A 201 14.11 4.14 -22.83
C SER A 201 12.78 3.95 -23.58
N PHE A 202 12.29 2.72 -23.68
CA PHE A 202 11.04 2.43 -24.39
C PHE A 202 9.83 3.01 -23.67
N SER A 203 9.08 3.91 -24.33
CA SER A 203 7.90 4.54 -23.74
C SER A 203 6.71 3.62 -23.55
N ASN A 204 6.65 2.48 -24.27
CA ASN A 204 5.49 1.58 -24.35
C ASN A 204 4.17 2.34 -24.66
N PHE A 205 4.25 3.36 -25.52
CA PHE A 205 3.13 4.23 -25.83
C PHE A 205 3.15 4.69 -27.28
N ASP A 206 2.16 4.29 -28.06
CA ASP A 206 1.84 4.81 -29.40
C ASP A 206 0.39 4.46 -29.75
N MET A 207 -0.52 5.41 -29.54
CA MET A 207 -1.96 5.20 -29.77
C MET A 207 -2.28 4.88 -31.23
N ALA A 208 -1.46 5.32 -32.20
CA ALA A 208 -1.68 5.03 -33.62
C ALA A 208 -1.34 3.57 -33.96
N GLN A 209 -0.42 2.94 -33.21
CA GLN A 209 -0.10 1.53 -33.32
C GLN A 209 -0.92 0.65 -32.36
N GLY A 210 -1.84 1.22 -31.59
CA GLY A 210 -2.64 0.50 -30.60
C GLY A 210 -1.88 0.18 -29.30
N TRP A 211 -0.77 0.86 -29.01
CA TRP A 211 -0.02 0.70 -27.77
C TRP A 211 -0.52 1.60 -26.65
N PRO A 212 -0.49 1.19 -25.37
CA PRO A 212 0.08 -0.08 -24.85
C PRO A 212 -0.76 -1.31 -25.25
N VAL A 213 -0.08 -2.41 -25.60
CA VAL A 213 -0.69 -3.73 -25.72
C VAL A 213 -0.86 -4.30 -24.31
N VAL A 214 -2.08 -4.69 -23.93
CA VAL A 214 -2.46 -5.04 -22.56
C VAL A 214 -3.17 -6.40 -22.50
N SER A 215 -3.14 -7.07 -21.35
CA SER A 215 -3.91 -8.30 -21.13
C SER A 215 -5.31 -8.05 -20.57
N GLY A 216 -5.47 -6.98 -19.79
CA GLY A 216 -6.69 -6.68 -19.05
C GLY A 216 -7.90 -6.24 -19.89
N PRO A 217 -9.06 -6.03 -19.23
CA PRO A 217 -10.33 -5.76 -19.90
C PRO A 217 -10.48 -4.34 -20.47
N TYR A 218 -9.50 -3.46 -20.26
CA TYR A 218 -9.58 -2.07 -20.73
C TYR A 218 -8.44 -1.73 -21.67
N LYS A 219 -8.74 -0.89 -22.66
CA LYS A 219 -7.76 -0.28 -23.55
C LYS A 219 -7.72 1.22 -23.36
N MET A 220 -6.55 1.81 -23.51
CA MET A 220 -6.38 3.25 -23.42
C MET A 220 -7.09 3.95 -24.60
N ALA A 221 -8.01 4.89 -24.27
CA ALA A 221 -8.76 5.67 -25.24
C ALA A 221 -8.20 7.09 -25.37
N ILE A 222 -7.75 7.70 -24.26
CA ILE A 222 -7.13 9.03 -24.23
C ILE A 222 -6.02 9.03 -23.19
N SER A 223 -4.88 9.63 -23.55
CA SER A 223 -3.84 10.00 -22.59
C SER A 223 -3.37 11.41 -22.92
N SER A 224 -3.62 12.33 -21.99
CA SER A 224 -3.28 13.75 -22.12
C SER A 224 -2.83 14.32 -20.77
N PRO A 225 -2.25 15.53 -20.72
CA PRO A 225 -1.95 16.19 -19.45
C PRO A 225 -3.16 16.34 -18.51
N GLU A 226 -4.39 16.43 -19.07
CA GLU A 226 -5.62 16.71 -18.33
C GLU A 226 -6.34 15.45 -17.85
N GLN A 227 -6.13 14.30 -18.51
CA GLN A 227 -6.82 13.05 -18.16
C GLN A 227 -6.19 11.83 -18.81
N ARG A 228 -6.45 10.66 -18.18
CA ARG A 228 -6.33 9.33 -18.77
C ARG A 228 -7.71 8.68 -18.84
N VAL A 229 -8.07 8.18 -20.02
CA VAL A 229 -9.34 7.51 -20.26
C VAL A 229 -9.09 6.10 -20.80
N TRP A 230 -9.78 5.14 -20.20
CA TRP A 230 -9.75 3.75 -20.58
C TRP A 230 -11.17 3.28 -20.90
N ASP A 231 -11.34 2.58 -22.01
CA ASP A 231 -12.62 1.99 -22.40
C ASP A 231 -12.57 0.46 -22.31
N VAL A 232 -13.67 -0.14 -21.86
CA VAL A 232 -13.80 -1.59 -21.83
C VAL A 232 -13.68 -2.15 -23.26
N ARG A 233 -12.97 -3.26 -23.40
CA ARG A 233 -12.83 -3.98 -24.66
C ARG A 233 -13.67 -5.26 -24.65
N SER A 234 -14.47 -5.47 -25.71
CA SER A 234 -15.38 -6.63 -25.82
C SER A 234 -14.66 -7.95 -26.12
N ASP A 235 -13.40 -7.87 -26.54
CA ASP A 235 -12.55 -9.00 -26.94
C ASP A 235 -11.59 -9.46 -25.83
N TRP A 236 -11.87 -9.12 -24.57
CA TRP A 236 -11.07 -9.56 -23.44
C TRP A 236 -11.08 -11.09 -23.30
N TRP A 237 -9.89 -11.67 -23.18
CA TRP A 237 -9.69 -13.12 -23.14
C TRP A 237 -10.55 -13.84 -22.10
N ALA A 238 -10.65 -13.28 -20.88
CA ALA A 238 -11.37 -13.94 -19.79
C ALA A 238 -12.88 -14.07 -20.07
N ALA A 239 -13.46 -13.09 -20.79
CA ALA A 239 -14.84 -13.18 -21.26
C ALA A 239 -14.99 -14.17 -22.42
N LYS A 240 -14.03 -14.21 -23.35
CA LYS A 240 -14.02 -15.16 -24.48
C LYS A 240 -14.04 -16.62 -24.03
N ILE A 241 -13.23 -16.96 -23.02
CA ILE A 241 -13.15 -18.35 -22.50
C ILE A 241 -14.14 -18.65 -21.38
N GLY A 242 -15.01 -17.69 -20.99
CA GLY A 242 -15.99 -17.86 -19.91
C GLY A 242 -15.38 -17.88 -18.49
N PHE A 243 -14.17 -17.36 -18.30
CA PHE A 243 -13.53 -17.31 -17.00
C PHE A 243 -14.09 -16.18 -16.11
N ARG A 244 -14.37 -15.02 -16.71
CA ARG A 244 -15.00 -13.86 -16.04
C ARG A 244 -15.95 -13.15 -17.00
N GLU A 245 -16.95 -12.44 -16.47
CA GLU A 245 -17.77 -11.53 -17.25
C GLU A 245 -17.03 -10.22 -17.54
N LEU A 246 -17.45 -9.48 -18.56
CA LEU A 246 -16.96 -8.13 -18.82
C LEU A 246 -17.33 -7.19 -17.66
N PRO A 247 -16.45 -6.25 -17.27
CA PRO A 247 -16.80 -5.23 -16.30
C PRO A 247 -18.02 -4.42 -16.75
N LYS A 248 -18.88 -4.05 -15.80
CA LYS A 248 -20.05 -3.18 -16.06
C LYS A 248 -19.65 -1.69 -16.17
N VAL A 249 -18.47 -1.33 -15.68
CA VAL A 249 -17.84 -0.02 -15.89
C VAL A 249 -17.31 0.02 -17.31
N GLU A 250 -17.95 0.83 -18.19
CA GLU A 250 -17.56 0.89 -19.62
C GLU A 250 -16.41 1.84 -19.87
N ARG A 251 -16.28 2.90 -19.06
CA ARG A 251 -15.23 3.90 -19.15
C ARG A 251 -14.66 4.24 -17.79
N LEU A 252 -13.33 4.29 -17.71
CA LEU A 252 -12.58 4.82 -16.58
C LEU A 252 -11.96 6.16 -16.95
N ILE A 253 -12.12 7.17 -16.10
CA ILE A 253 -11.49 8.47 -16.24
C ILE A 253 -10.66 8.75 -15.02
N TYR A 254 -9.37 8.97 -15.22
CA TYR A 254 -8.47 9.45 -14.18
C TYR A 254 -8.12 10.90 -14.44
N LEU A 255 -8.37 11.74 -13.44
CA LEU A 255 -8.04 13.15 -13.43
C LEU A 255 -6.68 13.36 -12.76
N PRO A 256 -5.97 14.46 -13.01
CA PRO A 256 -4.77 14.80 -12.25
C PRO A 256 -5.03 14.85 -10.75
N TYR A 257 -3.99 14.61 -9.95
CA TYR A 257 -4.07 14.74 -8.50
C TYR A 257 -4.58 16.13 -8.09
N MET A 258 -5.51 16.13 -7.14
CA MET A 258 -6.13 17.31 -6.59
C MET A 258 -5.88 17.42 -5.09
N GLU A 259 -5.81 18.65 -4.57
CA GLU A 259 -5.78 18.90 -3.14
C GLU A 259 -7.02 18.32 -2.44
N GLU A 260 -6.87 17.88 -1.19
CA GLU A 260 -7.90 17.15 -0.45
C GLU A 260 -9.24 17.89 -0.41
N SER A 261 -9.23 19.22 -0.21
CA SER A 261 -10.45 20.04 -0.20
C SER A 261 -11.23 20.00 -1.53
N LYS A 262 -10.52 19.93 -2.65
CA LYS A 262 -11.13 19.81 -3.99
C LYS A 262 -11.73 18.42 -4.18
N ARG A 263 -11.03 17.36 -3.75
CA ARG A 263 -11.54 15.98 -3.76
C ARG A 263 -12.83 15.85 -2.97
N VAL A 264 -12.86 16.42 -1.75
CA VAL A 264 -14.07 16.46 -0.90
C VAL A 264 -15.26 17.09 -1.66
N GLN A 265 -15.06 18.25 -2.28
CA GLN A 265 -16.12 18.92 -3.04
C GLN A 265 -16.61 18.08 -4.23
N ASN A 266 -15.69 17.45 -4.99
CA ASN A 266 -16.04 16.62 -6.14
C ASN A 266 -16.83 15.37 -5.74
N ILE A 267 -16.49 14.72 -4.63
CA ILE A 267 -17.24 13.57 -4.11
C ILE A 267 -18.64 14.00 -3.63
N ILE A 268 -18.74 15.10 -2.89
CA ILE A 268 -20.05 15.64 -2.44
C ILE A 268 -20.95 15.95 -3.64
N ALA A 269 -20.39 16.49 -4.71
CA ALA A 269 -21.11 16.85 -5.94
C ALA A 269 -21.36 15.66 -6.90
N ASN A 270 -20.97 14.43 -6.56
CA ASN A 270 -21.01 13.25 -7.45
C ASN A 270 -20.19 13.41 -8.75
N ALA A 271 -19.21 14.31 -8.75
CA ALA A 271 -18.31 14.52 -9.87
C ALA A 271 -17.17 13.47 -9.91
N MET A 272 -16.93 12.77 -8.80
CA MET A 272 -16.01 11.63 -8.67
C MET A 272 -16.69 10.49 -7.92
N ASP A 273 -16.26 9.26 -8.18
CA ASP A 273 -16.80 8.05 -7.55
C ASP A 273 -15.99 7.60 -6.34
N THR A 274 -14.71 7.93 -6.32
CA THR A 274 -13.78 7.67 -5.22
C THR A 274 -12.65 8.68 -5.22
N SER A 275 -11.80 8.64 -4.21
CA SER A 275 -10.56 9.42 -4.16
C SER A 275 -9.50 8.72 -3.30
N LEU A 276 -8.29 9.27 -3.28
CA LEU A 276 -7.28 8.90 -2.29
C LEU A 276 -7.81 9.02 -0.86
N ASP A 277 -7.11 8.35 0.05
CA ASP A 277 -7.32 8.40 1.49
C ASP A 277 -7.58 9.84 1.99
N LEU A 278 -8.59 9.98 2.84
CA LEU A 278 -9.02 11.25 3.41
C LEU A 278 -8.80 11.26 4.92
N ARG A 279 -8.49 12.43 5.45
CA ARG A 279 -8.44 12.62 6.90
C ARG A 279 -9.82 12.44 7.52
N PRO A 280 -9.91 11.95 8.78
CA PRO A 280 -11.18 11.64 9.42
C PRO A 280 -12.23 12.78 9.38
N PRO A 281 -11.89 14.07 9.62
CA PRO A 281 -12.88 15.14 9.50
C PRO A 281 -13.46 15.30 8.09
N ASN A 282 -12.65 15.05 7.07
CA ASN A 282 -13.04 15.24 5.67
C ASN A 282 -13.94 14.12 5.16
N ILE A 283 -13.61 12.85 5.46
CA ILE A 283 -14.50 11.73 5.11
C ILE A 283 -15.85 11.85 5.83
N LYS A 284 -15.84 12.24 7.10
CA LYS A 284 -17.07 12.52 7.85
C LYS A 284 -17.90 13.62 7.21
N SER A 285 -17.28 14.73 6.81
CA SER A 285 -17.95 15.84 6.12
C SER A 285 -18.62 15.38 4.81
N ILE A 286 -17.99 14.49 4.05
CA ILE A 286 -18.58 13.91 2.84
C ILE A 286 -19.82 13.10 3.18
N ILE A 287 -19.73 12.18 4.14
CA ILE A 287 -20.83 11.30 4.56
C ILE A 287 -22.04 12.11 5.06
N ASP A 288 -21.77 13.17 5.83
CA ASP A 288 -22.81 14.05 6.35
C ASP A 288 -23.49 14.88 5.22
N ALA A 289 -22.74 15.29 4.18
CA ALA A 289 -23.24 16.13 3.10
C ALA A 289 -23.86 15.34 1.92
N ASN A 290 -23.37 14.13 1.65
CA ASN A 290 -23.85 13.28 0.55
C ASN A 290 -24.29 11.90 1.09
N PRO A 291 -25.62 11.66 1.27
CA PRO A 291 -26.13 10.38 1.77
C PRO A 291 -25.80 9.16 0.89
N GLY A 292 -25.49 9.38 -0.39
CA GLY A 292 -25.09 8.34 -1.36
C GLY A 292 -23.62 7.95 -1.26
N VAL A 293 -22.88 8.41 -0.25
CA VAL A 293 -21.47 8.02 -0.04
C VAL A 293 -21.35 7.21 1.25
N SER A 294 -20.66 6.10 1.15
CA SER A 294 -20.24 5.24 2.25
C SER A 294 -18.72 5.04 2.26
N THR A 295 -18.26 4.15 3.12
CA THR A 295 -16.87 3.67 3.18
C THR A 295 -16.86 2.16 3.36
N TRP A 296 -15.70 1.55 3.52
CA TRP A 296 -15.57 0.13 3.85
C TRP A 296 -16.42 -0.33 5.04
N THR A 297 -16.52 0.48 6.08
CA THR A 297 -17.38 0.23 7.25
C THR A 297 -18.73 0.96 7.18
N GLY A 298 -19.21 1.27 5.97
CA GLY A 298 -20.40 2.06 5.77
C GLY A 298 -20.20 3.50 6.25
N LYS A 299 -20.97 3.91 7.27
CA LYS A 299 -20.88 5.23 7.91
C LYS A 299 -20.32 5.16 9.33
N ASP A 300 -19.94 3.96 9.76
CA ASP A 300 -19.44 3.69 11.10
C ASP A 300 -17.90 3.77 11.16
N LEU A 301 -17.37 4.05 12.35
CA LEU A 301 -15.94 4.01 12.61
C LEU A 301 -15.40 2.58 12.41
N PRO A 302 -14.18 2.44 11.89
CA PRO A 302 -13.14 3.46 11.65
C PRO A 302 -13.24 4.21 10.31
N LEU A 303 -14.32 4.12 9.56
CA LEU A 303 -14.57 4.78 8.27
C LEU A 303 -13.63 4.34 7.15
N GLY A 304 -13.14 3.11 7.21
CA GLY A 304 -12.18 2.61 6.23
C GLY A 304 -11.76 1.17 6.46
N TYR A 305 -10.90 0.64 5.61
CA TYR A 305 -10.32 -0.69 5.73
C TYR A 305 -8.92 -0.63 6.32
N LEU A 306 -8.54 -1.72 7.01
CA LEU A 306 -7.21 -1.91 7.58
C LEU A 306 -6.15 -1.98 6.47
N ASP A 307 -5.11 -1.18 6.59
CA ASP A 307 -3.94 -1.25 5.72
C ASP A 307 -2.84 -2.13 6.33
N TRP A 308 -1.89 -2.54 5.49
CA TRP A 308 -0.72 -3.32 5.90
C TRP A 308 0.30 -2.52 6.73
N TRP A 309 0.00 -1.30 7.11
CA TRP A 309 0.90 -0.28 7.62
C TRP A 309 0.60 0.14 9.07
N PRO A 310 0.97 -0.66 10.11
CA PRO A 310 0.91 -0.17 11.48
C PRO A 310 1.83 1.05 11.64
N VAL A 311 1.31 2.09 12.26
CA VAL A 311 2.10 3.30 12.58
C VAL A 311 2.88 3.06 13.85
N CYS A 312 4.17 3.39 13.84
CA CYS A 312 5.04 3.26 15.00
C CYS A 312 5.87 4.53 15.25
N LEU A 313 6.29 4.69 16.49
CA LEU A 313 7.38 5.59 16.88
C LEU A 313 8.69 4.82 16.73
N GLY A 314 9.48 5.20 15.73
CA GLY A 314 10.77 4.62 15.45
C GLY A 314 11.91 5.42 16.07
N PHE A 315 13.05 4.76 16.24
CA PHE A 315 14.25 5.34 16.82
C PHE A 315 15.50 5.03 15.98
N ASN A 316 16.47 5.91 16.04
CA ASN A 316 17.85 5.52 15.75
C ASN A 316 18.41 4.79 16.98
N ASN A 317 18.43 3.46 16.94
CA ASN A 317 18.84 2.63 18.07
C ASN A 317 20.37 2.61 18.30
N LEU A 318 21.17 3.33 17.52
CA LEU A 318 22.59 3.53 17.80
C LEU A 318 22.85 4.75 18.70
N GLU A 319 21.89 5.67 18.78
CA GLU A 319 22.10 6.97 19.41
C GLU A 319 21.50 7.05 20.83
N PRO A 320 22.28 7.52 21.85
CA PRO A 320 21.71 7.79 23.17
C PRO A 320 20.63 8.89 23.10
N PRO A 321 19.61 8.83 23.99
CA PRO A 321 19.41 7.80 25.00
C PRO A 321 18.58 6.61 24.49
N PHE A 322 18.15 6.62 23.21
CA PHE A 322 17.24 5.62 22.64
C PHE A 322 17.95 4.31 22.23
N ASN A 323 19.27 4.24 22.32
CA ASN A 323 20.02 2.99 22.24
C ASN A 323 19.78 2.06 23.45
N ASP A 324 19.24 2.59 24.56
CA ASP A 324 18.86 1.81 25.74
C ASP A 324 17.41 1.31 25.63
N PRO A 325 17.15 0.00 25.56
CA PRO A 325 15.80 -0.56 25.47
C PRO A 325 14.92 -0.21 26.68
N GLU A 326 15.48 -0.01 27.87
CA GLU A 326 14.69 0.40 29.02
C GLU A 326 14.18 1.84 28.89
N VAL A 327 14.98 2.75 28.28
CA VAL A 327 14.49 4.11 27.98
C VAL A 327 13.35 4.07 26.95
N ARG A 328 13.46 3.23 25.91
CA ARG A 328 12.35 3.05 24.95
C ARG A 328 11.11 2.46 25.64
N ARG A 329 11.28 1.55 26.58
CA ARG A 329 10.19 0.99 27.39
C ARG A 329 9.54 2.04 28.30
N ALA A 330 10.33 2.93 28.90
CA ALA A 330 9.79 4.06 29.64
C ALA A 330 8.93 4.99 28.74
N VAL A 331 9.39 5.26 27.50
CA VAL A 331 8.61 5.99 26.50
C VAL A 331 7.32 5.25 26.16
N ASN A 332 7.35 3.92 26.01
CA ASN A 332 6.16 3.09 25.73
C ASN A 332 5.09 3.25 26.82
N TYR A 333 5.46 3.20 28.09
CA TYR A 333 4.53 3.39 29.20
C TYR A 333 3.95 4.81 29.29
N ALA A 334 4.60 5.80 28.69
CA ALA A 334 4.12 7.17 28.64
C ALA A 334 3.04 7.42 27.56
N ILE A 335 2.74 6.45 26.70
CA ILE A 335 1.88 6.61 25.53
C ILE A 335 0.52 5.96 25.76
N ASN A 336 -0.54 6.75 25.75
CA ASN A 336 -1.94 6.29 25.73
C ASN A 336 -2.43 6.18 24.28
N ARG A 337 -2.42 4.97 23.73
CA ARG A 337 -2.78 4.70 22.34
C ARG A 337 -4.25 4.95 22.02
N GLU A 338 -5.15 4.64 22.96
CA GLU A 338 -6.58 4.91 22.79
C GLU A 338 -6.83 6.41 22.65
N GLN A 339 -6.10 7.22 23.42
CA GLN A 339 -6.19 8.66 23.34
C GLN A 339 -5.62 9.20 22.03
N LEU A 340 -4.55 8.57 21.48
CA LEU A 340 -4.05 8.89 20.14
C LEU A 340 -5.13 8.69 19.07
N VAL A 341 -5.82 7.55 19.09
CA VAL A 341 -6.93 7.27 18.18
C VAL A 341 -8.09 8.22 18.40
N LYS A 342 -8.53 8.36 19.66
CA LYS A 342 -9.74 9.15 20.00
C LYS A 342 -9.59 10.64 19.68
N ILE A 343 -8.42 11.23 19.96
CA ILE A 343 -8.18 12.67 19.75
C ILE A 343 -7.57 12.92 18.37
N GLY A 344 -6.49 12.21 18.01
CA GLY A 344 -5.78 12.45 16.76
C GLY A 344 -6.60 12.05 15.54
N TRP A 345 -7.28 10.90 15.58
CA TRP A 345 -8.08 10.41 14.45
C TRP A 345 -9.59 10.41 14.71
N GLN A 346 -10.08 11.05 15.77
CA GLN A 346 -11.50 11.16 16.07
C GLN A 346 -12.22 9.79 16.12
N GLY A 347 -11.50 8.75 16.53
CA GLY A 347 -11.98 7.36 16.57
C GLY A 347 -11.80 6.56 15.28
N ALA A 348 -11.33 7.19 14.19
CA ALA A 348 -11.18 6.52 12.89
C ALA A 348 -9.88 5.70 12.79
N GLY A 349 -9.71 4.74 13.68
CA GLY A 349 -8.57 3.83 13.76
C GLY A 349 -8.65 2.93 14.98
N THR A 350 -7.64 2.08 15.18
CA THR A 350 -7.47 1.23 16.38
C THR A 350 -6.05 1.33 16.90
N SER A 351 -5.85 1.06 18.20
CA SER A 351 -4.52 0.96 18.79
C SER A 351 -3.77 -0.25 18.21
N SER A 352 -2.43 -0.15 18.16
CA SER A 352 -1.56 -1.25 17.77
C SER A 352 -0.55 -1.55 18.88
N HIS A 353 -0.34 -2.84 19.17
CA HIS A 353 0.62 -3.32 20.15
C HIS A 353 1.77 -4.10 19.51
N LEU A 354 1.66 -4.40 18.23
CA LEU A 354 2.64 -5.17 17.46
C LEU A 354 3.04 -4.38 16.18
N PRO A 355 4.21 -4.66 15.61
CA PRO A 355 4.64 -4.07 14.36
C PRO A 355 3.92 -4.67 13.14
N LEU A 356 2.93 -5.51 13.35
CA LEU A 356 2.21 -6.29 12.36
C LEU A 356 0.78 -5.76 12.19
N PRO A 357 0.24 -5.74 10.96
CA PRO A 357 -1.17 -5.43 10.74
C PRO A 357 -2.07 -6.58 11.21
N ASN A 358 -3.30 -6.24 11.62
CA ASN A 358 -4.25 -7.18 12.19
C ASN A 358 -5.12 -7.88 11.11
N PHE A 359 -4.49 -8.37 10.03
CA PHE A 359 -5.19 -9.18 9.02
C PHE A 359 -5.53 -10.58 9.52
N PRO A 360 -6.62 -11.21 9.01
CA PRO A 360 -6.96 -12.59 9.37
C PRO A 360 -5.79 -13.58 9.29
N PRO A 361 -5.00 -13.65 8.20
CA PRO A 361 -3.85 -14.57 8.16
C PRO A 361 -2.77 -14.24 9.19
N ILE A 362 -2.57 -12.96 9.52
CA ILE A 362 -1.57 -12.55 10.53
C ILE A 362 -2.05 -12.85 11.95
N ARG A 363 -3.36 -12.78 12.21
CA ARG A 363 -3.93 -13.15 13.52
C ARG A 363 -3.62 -14.59 13.90
N THR A 364 -3.53 -15.51 12.97
CA THR A 364 -3.14 -16.90 13.26
C THR A 364 -1.79 -17.01 13.97
N TYR A 365 -0.87 -16.06 13.71
CA TYR A 365 0.43 -15.94 14.37
C TYR A 365 0.34 -15.13 15.67
N THR A 366 -0.30 -13.96 15.63
CA THR A 366 -0.29 -13.03 16.76
C THR A 366 -1.13 -13.52 17.94
N ASP A 367 -2.20 -14.25 17.71
CA ASP A 367 -3.01 -14.88 18.77
C ASP A 367 -2.20 -15.91 19.57
N GLY A 368 -1.21 -16.56 18.94
CA GLY A 368 -0.31 -17.52 19.58
C GLY A 368 0.77 -16.90 20.48
N ILE A 369 0.84 -15.57 20.61
CA ILE A 369 1.84 -14.86 21.43
C ILE A 369 1.22 -13.88 22.43
N GLN A 370 -0.05 -14.02 22.78
CA GLN A 370 -0.71 -13.10 23.71
C GLN A 370 -0.01 -13.06 25.09
N ASP A 371 0.49 -14.19 25.55
CA ASP A 371 1.28 -14.30 26.78
C ASP A 371 2.58 -13.47 26.74
N LEU A 372 3.22 -13.35 25.58
CA LEU A 372 4.38 -12.47 25.40
C LEU A 372 3.97 -10.99 25.42
N ILE A 373 2.86 -10.63 24.76
CA ILE A 373 2.33 -9.26 24.79
C ILE A 373 2.04 -8.84 26.23
N ASP A 374 1.40 -9.71 27.00
CA ASP A 374 1.08 -9.49 28.42
C ASP A 374 2.37 -9.42 29.28
N LYS A 375 3.32 -10.32 29.06
CA LYS A 375 4.63 -10.35 29.76
C LYS A 375 5.40 -9.04 29.59
N TYR A 376 5.42 -8.50 28.38
CA TYR A 376 6.18 -7.29 28.04
C TYR A 376 5.34 -6.00 28.13
N GLU A 377 4.05 -6.08 28.41
CA GLU A 377 3.13 -4.96 28.69
C GLU A 377 3.15 -3.84 27.60
N ILE A 378 3.26 -4.21 26.32
CA ILE A 378 3.46 -3.23 25.25
C ILE A 378 2.30 -2.25 25.11
N GLY A 379 1.07 -2.70 25.34
CA GLY A 379 -0.14 -1.86 25.24
C GLY A 379 -0.44 -1.04 26.50
N VAL A 380 0.32 -1.24 27.58
CA VAL A 380 0.00 -0.64 28.88
C VAL A 380 0.43 0.84 28.92
N TYR A 381 -0.51 1.70 29.30
CA TYR A 381 -0.25 3.10 29.64
C TYR A 381 -0.08 3.21 31.16
N ASP A 382 1.14 3.48 31.62
CA ASP A 382 1.48 3.63 33.03
C ASP A 382 2.61 4.64 33.23
N PRO A 383 2.29 5.92 33.35
CA PRO A 383 3.31 6.98 33.59
C PRO A 383 4.13 6.79 34.87
N ALA A 384 3.61 6.03 35.86
CA ALA A 384 4.36 5.75 37.09
C ALA A 384 5.48 4.74 36.83
N LYS A 385 5.20 3.66 36.06
CA LYS A 385 6.24 2.73 35.60
C LYS A 385 7.28 3.41 34.70
N SER A 386 6.83 4.32 33.81
CA SER A 386 7.75 5.15 33.02
C SER A 386 8.72 5.91 33.92
N ALA A 387 8.20 6.58 34.96
CA ALA A 387 9.01 7.35 35.91
C ALA A 387 9.97 6.46 36.70
N GLU A 388 9.51 5.30 37.18
CA GLU A 388 10.32 4.35 37.93
C GLU A 388 11.53 3.85 37.11
N ILE A 389 11.31 3.51 35.82
CA ILE A 389 12.40 3.07 34.93
C ILE A 389 13.41 4.20 34.75
N LEU A 390 12.96 5.41 34.45
CA LEU A 390 13.87 6.54 34.25
C LEU A 390 14.66 6.86 35.51
N GLN A 391 14.04 6.83 36.71
CA GLN A 391 14.75 7.01 37.98
C GLN A 391 15.82 5.92 38.20
N ARG A 392 15.49 4.65 37.97
CA ARG A 392 16.44 3.55 38.07
C ARG A 392 17.62 3.69 37.09
N LYS A 393 17.41 4.31 35.94
CA LYS A 393 18.44 4.62 34.95
C LYS A 393 19.22 5.91 35.28
N GLY A 394 18.97 6.54 36.42
CA GLY A 394 19.69 7.70 36.90
C GLY A 394 19.17 9.05 36.40
N TRP A 395 17.95 9.07 35.84
CA TRP A 395 17.28 10.33 35.48
C TRP A 395 16.57 10.92 36.70
N SER A 396 16.56 12.25 36.83
CA SER A 396 15.79 12.99 37.83
C SER A 396 15.05 14.17 37.17
N LYS A 397 13.94 14.60 37.75
CA LYS A 397 13.24 15.78 37.21
C LYS A 397 13.91 17.06 37.61
N ASP A 398 14.09 17.98 36.66
CA ASP A 398 14.58 19.33 36.89
C ASP A 398 13.46 20.24 37.43
N GLY A 399 13.76 21.56 37.62
CA GLY A 399 12.84 22.55 38.13
C GLY A 399 11.59 22.80 37.28
N ASP A 400 11.64 22.46 35.98
CA ASP A 400 10.55 22.55 35.03
C ASP A 400 9.74 21.25 34.91
N GLY A 401 10.17 20.19 35.61
CA GLY A 401 9.50 18.89 35.63
C GLY A 401 9.94 17.92 34.52
N PHE A 402 10.96 18.27 33.75
CA PHE A 402 11.52 17.39 32.72
C PHE A 402 12.62 16.49 33.28
N TRP A 403 12.69 15.26 32.74
CA TRP A 403 13.76 14.31 33.05
C TRP A 403 15.10 14.84 32.60
N ASN A 404 16.07 14.85 33.50
CA ASN A 404 17.43 15.32 33.31
C ASN A 404 18.42 14.29 33.87
N LYS A 405 19.52 14.08 33.15
CA LYS A 405 20.64 13.25 33.59
C LYS A 405 21.94 13.94 33.17
N ASP A 406 22.89 14.09 34.10
CA ASP A 406 24.19 14.71 33.88
C ASP A 406 24.12 16.14 33.28
N GLY A 407 23.04 16.87 33.57
CA GLY A 407 22.80 18.22 33.05
C GLY A 407 22.06 18.29 31.70
N GLU A 408 21.76 17.15 31.08
CA GLU A 408 21.05 17.08 29.81
C GLU A 408 19.63 16.57 29.99
N ARG A 409 18.65 17.26 29.40
CA ARG A 409 17.24 16.83 29.38
C ARG A 409 17.04 15.64 28.45
N LEU A 410 16.09 14.77 28.83
CA LEU A 410 15.56 13.76 27.93
C LEU A 410 14.70 14.44 26.88
N THR A 411 15.31 14.74 25.73
CA THR A 411 14.68 15.45 24.61
C THR A 411 14.27 14.47 23.51
N MET A 412 13.13 14.72 22.88
CA MET A 412 12.64 13.94 21.73
C MET A 412 12.02 14.85 20.67
N VAL A 413 12.70 15.00 19.54
CA VAL A 413 12.14 15.62 18.33
C VAL A 413 11.66 14.51 17.40
N VAL A 414 10.35 14.38 17.23
CA VAL A 414 9.73 13.36 16.37
C VAL A 414 9.63 13.93 14.95
N ASP A 415 10.41 13.41 14.03
CA ASP A 415 10.28 13.73 12.60
C ASP A 415 9.04 13.03 12.03
N ILE A 416 8.17 13.76 11.30
CA ILE A 416 6.91 13.24 10.80
C ILE A 416 6.67 13.57 9.32
N PHE A 417 5.81 12.77 8.66
CA PHE A 417 5.18 13.11 7.40
C PHE A 417 3.84 13.82 7.62
N GLY A 418 3.35 14.56 6.62
CA GLY A 418 2.10 15.32 6.71
C GLY A 418 0.86 14.49 7.09
N ILE A 419 0.85 13.21 6.71
CA ILE A 419 -0.21 12.25 7.06
C ILE A 419 -0.34 12.01 8.58
N PHE A 420 0.67 12.34 9.38
CA PHE A 420 0.68 12.18 10.84
C PHE A 420 0.43 13.50 11.59
N ASN A 421 0.10 14.60 10.89
CA ASN A 421 -0.16 15.89 11.51
C ASN A 421 -1.24 15.87 12.60
N ASP A 422 -2.19 14.96 12.51
CA ASP A 422 -3.27 14.85 13.48
C ASP A 422 -2.87 14.02 14.72
N LEU A 423 -1.90 13.09 14.58
CA LEU A 423 -1.40 12.23 15.67
C LEU A 423 -0.26 12.88 16.48
N ALA A 424 0.67 13.54 15.80
CA ALA A 424 1.91 14.03 16.41
C ALA A 424 1.68 15.02 17.57
N PRO A 425 0.76 15.99 17.50
CA PRO A 425 0.49 16.89 18.64
C PRO A 425 0.00 16.15 19.89
N VAL A 426 -0.81 15.09 19.71
CA VAL A 426 -1.33 14.29 20.84
C VAL A 426 -0.20 13.48 21.47
N LEU A 427 0.64 12.82 20.67
CA LEU A 427 1.81 12.08 21.13
C LEU A 427 2.76 13.00 21.91
N VAL A 428 3.11 14.16 21.36
CA VAL A 428 4.01 15.13 21.99
C VAL A 428 3.44 15.64 23.32
N ALA A 429 2.13 15.89 23.41
CA ALA A 429 1.49 16.31 24.64
C ALA A 429 1.60 15.24 25.75
N GLN A 430 1.39 13.96 25.42
CA GLN A 430 1.54 12.84 26.36
C GLN A 430 2.99 12.70 26.85
N LEU A 431 3.96 12.78 25.94
CA LEU A 431 5.38 12.70 26.28
C LEU A 431 5.80 13.86 27.22
N LYS A 432 5.34 15.08 26.95
CA LYS A 432 5.57 16.24 27.83
C LYS A 432 4.95 16.04 29.21
N GLN A 433 3.73 15.51 29.27
CA GLN A 433 3.06 15.21 30.54
C GLN A 433 3.85 14.17 31.36
N ALA A 434 4.53 13.22 30.69
CA ALA A 434 5.40 12.26 31.34
C ALA A 434 6.76 12.86 31.78
N GLY A 435 7.07 14.10 31.40
CA GLY A 435 8.32 14.79 31.69
C GLY A 435 9.41 14.62 30.65
N ILE A 436 9.07 14.18 29.43
CA ILE A 436 9.99 14.13 28.30
C ILE A 436 9.86 15.45 27.52
N GLU A 437 10.95 16.16 27.28
CA GLU A 437 10.94 17.41 26.48
C GLU A 437 10.75 17.09 25.00
N ALA A 438 9.49 16.90 24.60
CA ALA A 438 9.12 16.45 23.27
C ALA A 438 8.64 17.57 22.35
N SER A 439 8.94 17.45 21.07
CA SER A 439 8.38 18.25 19.97
C SER A 439 8.26 17.40 18.72
N PHE A 440 7.56 17.89 17.69
CA PHE A 440 7.58 17.24 16.38
C PHE A 440 8.07 18.20 15.29
N ARG A 441 8.55 17.63 14.20
CA ARG A 441 9.06 18.39 13.05
C ARG A 441 8.52 17.78 11.75
N LEU A 442 7.93 18.65 10.92
CA LEU A 442 7.49 18.35 9.57
C LEU A 442 8.35 19.13 8.57
N THR A 443 9.16 18.44 7.79
CA THR A 443 10.03 19.04 6.77
C THR A 443 10.05 18.16 5.51
N SER A 444 10.37 18.74 4.36
CA SER A 444 10.45 18.01 3.08
C SER A 444 11.57 16.97 3.06
N ASP A 445 12.58 17.09 3.92
CA ASP A 445 13.72 16.18 4.05
C ASP A 445 13.54 15.09 5.12
N THR A 446 12.32 14.92 5.68
CA THR A 446 12.02 13.92 6.72
C THR A 446 12.52 12.52 6.33
N PHE A 447 12.23 12.06 5.11
CA PHE A 447 12.68 10.74 4.64
C PHE A 447 14.22 10.64 4.63
N THR A 448 14.90 11.64 4.09
CA THR A 448 16.37 11.71 4.05
C THR A 448 16.97 11.66 5.45
N ARG A 449 16.38 12.39 6.40
CA ARG A 449 16.82 12.41 7.80
C ARG A 449 16.66 11.05 8.48
N MET A 450 15.55 10.35 8.23
CA MET A 450 15.35 8.98 8.71
C MET A 450 16.36 8.02 8.08
N ALA A 451 16.53 8.09 6.75
CA ALA A 451 17.48 7.25 6.02
C ALA A 451 18.93 7.46 6.47
N GLN A 452 19.31 8.70 6.78
CA GLN A 452 20.64 9.02 7.31
C GLN A 452 20.77 8.80 8.84
N GLY A 453 19.67 8.53 9.56
CA GLY A 453 19.67 8.38 11.01
C GLY A 453 19.84 9.68 11.79
N THR A 454 19.75 10.84 11.15
CA THR A 454 19.78 12.16 11.80
C THR A 454 18.43 12.51 12.44
N ALA A 455 17.35 11.84 12.05
CA ALA A 455 16.09 11.76 12.79
C ALA A 455 16.27 10.74 13.92
N ARG A 456 16.47 11.19 15.16
CA ARG A 456 16.66 10.31 16.33
C ARG A 456 15.39 9.61 16.76
N ALA A 457 14.23 10.24 16.54
CA ALA A 457 12.90 9.68 16.70
C ALA A 457 12.04 10.12 15.51
N TYR A 458 11.14 9.26 15.06
CA TYR A 458 10.27 9.55 13.92
C TYR A 458 8.99 8.73 13.98
N MET A 459 7.94 9.24 13.33
CA MET A 459 6.70 8.50 13.16
C MET A 459 6.62 7.98 11.73
N MET A 460 6.42 6.67 11.58
CA MET A 460 6.37 6.01 10.29
C MET A 460 5.46 4.78 10.33
N GLY A 461 4.89 4.42 9.19
CA GLY A 461 4.30 3.10 8.99
C GLY A 461 5.38 2.02 8.88
N ASN A 462 5.09 0.86 9.40
CA ASN A 462 5.93 -0.32 9.32
C ASN A 462 5.05 -1.51 8.93
N GLY A 463 5.41 -2.23 7.88
CA GLY A 463 4.53 -3.30 7.45
C GLY A 463 5.02 -4.04 6.22
N GLY A 464 4.08 -4.69 5.54
CA GLY A 464 4.33 -5.54 4.40
C GLY A 464 3.88 -6.99 4.61
N SER A 465 3.65 -7.39 5.86
CA SER A 465 3.08 -8.70 6.18
C SER A 465 1.58 -8.71 5.96
N VAL A 466 1.11 -9.54 5.03
CA VAL A 466 -0.31 -9.74 4.74
C VAL A 466 -0.73 -11.20 4.79
N ARG A 467 0.21 -12.13 4.53
CA ARG A 467 0.02 -13.59 4.57
C ARG A 467 0.72 -14.22 5.76
N ASP A 468 1.96 -13.82 6.02
CA ASP A 468 2.80 -14.34 7.09
C ASP A 468 3.68 -13.21 7.67
N PRO A 469 4.26 -13.36 8.87
CA PRO A 469 4.95 -12.29 9.58
C PRO A 469 6.34 -11.94 9.03
N TYR A 470 6.93 -12.74 8.15
CA TYR A 470 8.31 -12.59 7.70
C TYR A 470 8.61 -11.21 7.10
N PHE A 471 7.70 -10.70 6.24
CA PHE A 471 7.95 -9.42 5.53
C PHE A 471 8.12 -8.23 6.46
N THR A 472 7.39 -8.19 7.56
CA THR A 472 7.56 -7.14 8.58
C THR A 472 8.81 -7.40 9.42
N LEU A 473 9.02 -8.63 9.88
CA LEU A 473 10.13 -8.92 10.80
C LEU A 473 11.50 -8.75 10.13
N ARG A 474 11.63 -9.09 8.84
CA ARG A 474 12.88 -8.87 8.10
C ARG A 474 13.32 -7.40 8.04
N LEU A 475 12.38 -6.44 8.22
CA LEU A 475 12.71 -5.02 8.21
C LEU A 475 13.60 -4.59 9.39
N TYR A 476 13.64 -5.38 10.45
CA TYR A 476 14.48 -5.16 11.65
C TYR A 476 15.82 -5.88 11.60
N HIS A 477 16.13 -6.61 10.53
CA HIS A 477 17.38 -7.38 10.39
C HIS A 477 18.60 -6.46 10.34
N SER A 478 19.67 -6.85 11.06
CA SER A 478 20.92 -6.08 11.20
C SER A 478 21.62 -5.75 9.88
N ARG A 479 21.39 -6.51 8.81
CA ARG A 479 21.97 -6.23 7.46
C ARG A 479 21.65 -4.83 6.93
N PHE A 480 20.57 -4.20 7.41
CA PHE A 480 20.19 -2.85 7.03
C PHE A 480 20.82 -1.76 7.90
N VAL A 481 21.56 -2.14 8.94
CA VAL A 481 22.17 -1.17 9.85
C VAL A 481 23.32 -0.46 9.15
N GLN A 482 23.27 0.87 9.19
CA GLN A 482 24.32 1.75 8.72
C GLN A 482 24.66 2.76 9.83
N PRO A 483 25.90 3.26 9.90
CA PRO A 483 26.27 4.34 10.82
C PRO A 483 25.38 5.58 10.63
N THR A 484 25.16 6.34 11.70
CA THR A 484 24.52 7.65 11.62
C THR A 484 25.28 8.55 10.63
N GLY A 485 24.56 9.22 9.74
CA GLY A 485 25.10 10.00 8.63
C GLY A 485 25.17 9.24 7.31
N THR A 486 25.07 7.90 7.31
CA THR A 486 25.07 7.07 6.10
C THR A 486 23.64 6.64 5.77
N HIS A 487 23.30 6.64 4.49
CA HIS A 487 21.98 6.18 4.03
C HIS A 487 21.76 4.71 4.38
N ALA A 488 20.64 4.42 5.05
CA ALA A 488 20.18 3.08 5.33
C ALA A 488 18.82 2.84 4.64
N GLU A 489 18.65 1.67 4.07
CA GLU A 489 17.39 1.24 3.43
C GLU A 489 16.25 1.10 4.45
N ARG A 490 16.59 0.64 5.67
CA ARG A 490 15.67 0.55 6.82
C ARG A 490 16.22 1.38 7.98
N PHE A 491 15.33 2.02 8.74
CA PHE A 491 15.70 3.18 9.55
C PHE A 491 15.99 2.87 11.02
N TRP A 492 15.64 1.66 11.49
CA TRP A 492 15.68 1.27 12.91
C TRP A 492 17.09 1.28 13.50
N ARG A 493 18.12 0.95 12.71
CA ARG A 493 19.52 0.84 13.15
C ARG A 493 19.66 0.00 14.42
N TRP A 494 18.84 -1.03 14.52
CA TRP A 494 18.87 -2.00 15.58
C TRP A 494 19.57 -3.27 15.13
N SER A 495 20.30 -3.94 16.04
CA SER A 495 21.05 -5.14 15.71
C SER A 495 20.95 -6.16 16.83
N ASN A 496 20.55 -7.38 16.47
CA ASN A 496 20.55 -8.53 17.35
C ASN A 496 20.83 -9.80 16.53
N PRO A 497 22.03 -10.41 16.66
CA PRO A 497 22.41 -11.57 15.84
C PRO A 497 21.55 -12.81 16.03
N GLU A 498 20.95 -13.01 17.22
CA GLU A 498 20.03 -14.12 17.49
C GLU A 498 18.71 -13.90 16.72
N TYR A 499 18.18 -12.69 16.76
CA TYR A 499 17.01 -12.30 15.96
C TYR A 499 17.25 -12.50 14.46
N ASP A 500 18.41 -12.08 13.97
CA ASP A 500 18.78 -12.20 12.56
C ASP A 500 18.77 -13.65 12.10
N ALA A 501 19.38 -14.55 12.88
CA ALA A 501 19.42 -15.99 12.57
C ALA A 501 18.02 -16.61 12.50
N ILE A 502 17.12 -16.19 13.40
CA ILE A 502 15.72 -16.65 13.39
C ILE A 502 15.00 -16.14 12.14
N VAL A 503 15.12 -14.86 11.83
CA VAL A 503 14.47 -14.24 10.68
C VAL A 503 15.00 -14.82 9.36
N ASP A 504 16.28 -15.10 9.25
CA ASP A 504 16.85 -15.78 8.08
C ASP A 504 16.25 -17.18 7.90
N LYS A 505 16.09 -17.94 8.99
CA LYS A 505 15.40 -19.22 8.95
C LYS A 505 13.93 -19.07 8.58
N MET A 506 13.23 -18.06 9.10
CA MET A 506 11.85 -17.75 8.67
C MET A 506 11.76 -17.51 7.17
N GLY A 507 12.74 -16.81 6.58
CA GLY A 507 12.80 -16.54 5.13
C GLY A 507 12.84 -17.79 4.27
N GLN A 508 13.46 -18.87 4.77
CA GLN A 508 13.61 -20.16 4.10
C GLN A 508 12.49 -21.15 4.44
N THR A 509 11.72 -20.90 5.49
CA THR A 509 10.60 -21.74 5.93
C THR A 509 9.34 -21.37 5.16
N SER A 510 8.63 -22.37 4.62
CA SER A 510 7.35 -22.14 3.93
C SER A 510 6.32 -21.49 4.87
N PRO A 511 5.48 -20.59 4.36
CA PRO A 511 4.33 -20.08 5.11
C PRO A 511 3.39 -21.16 5.63
N ASP A 512 3.36 -22.31 4.97
CA ASP A 512 2.50 -23.45 5.30
C ASP A 512 3.17 -24.44 6.29
N ASP A 513 4.44 -24.20 6.67
CA ASP A 513 5.17 -25.03 7.62
C ASP A 513 4.85 -24.59 9.06
N PRO A 514 4.37 -25.48 9.95
CA PRO A 514 4.11 -25.18 11.35
C PRO A 514 5.32 -24.63 12.13
N GLU A 515 6.53 -24.93 11.68
CA GLU A 515 7.76 -24.39 12.30
C GLU A 515 7.82 -22.85 12.20
N LEU A 516 7.17 -22.25 11.20
CA LEU A 516 7.14 -20.79 11.06
C LEU A 516 6.51 -20.11 12.29
N GLN A 517 5.48 -20.73 12.91
CA GLN A 517 4.87 -20.23 14.14
C GLN A 517 5.86 -20.22 15.32
N ASN A 518 6.68 -21.26 15.44
CA ASN A 518 7.69 -21.33 16.50
C ASN A 518 8.79 -20.28 16.30
N LEU A 519 9.26 -20.10 15.06
CA LEU A 519 10.23 -19.08 14.71
C LEU A 519 9.70 -17.68 14.94
N PHE A 520 8.44 -17.44 14.55
CA PHE A 520 7.76 -16.17 14.81
C PHE A 520 7.74 -15.85 16.31
N ARG A 521 7.34 -16.81 17.16
CA ARG A 521 7.30 -16.62 18.59
C ARG A 521 8.69 -16.27 19.17
N GLN A 522 9.75 -16.98 18.73
CA GLN A 522 11.12 -16.72 19.16
C GLN A 522 11.59 -15.31 18.74
N ALA A 523 11.36 -14.93 17.48
CA ALA A 523 11.69 -13.60 16.98
C ALA A 523 10.94 -12.49 17.75
N MET A 524 9.65 -12.71 18.03
CA MET A 524 8.83 -11.75 18.77
C MET A 524 9.22 -11.63 20.24
N GLU A 525 9.69 -12.69 20.89
CA GLU A 525 10.20 -12.60 22.27
C GLU A 525 11.40 -11.65 22.35
N ILE A 526 12.36 -11.75 21.42
CA ILE A 526 13.50 -10.83 21.32
C ILE A 526 13.02 -9.42 21.00
N TRP A 527 12.18 -9.27 19.97
CA TRP A 527 11.69 -7.96 19.52
C TRP A 527 10.92 -7.23 20.64
N LEU A 528 10.04 -7.94 21.36
CA LEU A 528 9.25 -7.39 22.46
C LEU A 528 10.12 -7.05 23.67
N SER A 529 11.18 -7.84 23.95
CA SER A 529 12.12 -7.57 25.05
C SER A 529 12.95 -6.32 24.81
N GLU A 530 13.37 -6.06 23.57
CA GLU A 530 14.23 -4.93 23.21
C GLU A 530 13.49 -3.72 22.66
N LEU A 531 12.28 -3.91 22.14
CA LEU A 531 11.38 -2.87 21.64
C LEU A 531 12.06 -1.87 20.71
N PRO A 532 12.59 -2.29 19.54
CA PRO A 532 13.34 -1.42 18.63
C PRO A 532 12.49 -0.30 18.02
N SER A 533 11.18 -0.43 18.04
CA SER A 533 10.21 0.63 17.76
C SER A 533 8.96 0.43 18.63
N ILE A 534 8.18 1.47 18.84
CA ILE A 534 6.95 1.43 19.64
C ILE A 534 5.74 1.49 18.70
N PRO A 535 4.95 0.39 18.56
CA PRO A 535 3.69 0.42 17.82
C PRO A 535 2.72 1.41 18.46
N LEU A 536 2.02 2.18 17.64
CA LEU A 536 1.08 3.21 18.08
C LEU A 536 -0.35 2.86 17.71
N VAL A 537 -0.65 2.88 16.41
CA VAL A 537 -2.00 2.70 15.86
C VAL A 537 -1.97 1.94 14.55
N GLN A 538 -3.04 1.23 14.25
CA GLN A 538 -3.25 0.64 12.92
C GLN A 538 -3.67 1.73 11.94
N TRP A 539 -3.07 1.75 10.73
CA TRP A 539 -3.52 2.62 9.66
C TRP A 539 -4.79 2.06 9.03
N TYR A 540 -5.72 2.97 8.73
CA TYR A 540 -6.93 2.67 7.97
C TYR A 540 -7.02 3.61 6.78
N HIS A 541 -7.25 3.06 5.60
CA HIS A 541 -7.57 3.84 4.42
C HIS A 541 -9.05 4.23 4.43
N ARG A 542 -9.29 5.51 4.54
CA ARG A 542 -10.62 6.14 4.58
C ARG A 542 -11.00 6.64 3.20
N ILE A 543 -11.47 5.72 2.37
CA ILE A 543 -11.78 5.95 0.97
C ILE A 543 -13.29 6.12 0.82
N PRO A 544 -13.77 7.22 0.17
CA PRO A 544 -15.19 7.38 -0.14
C PRO A 544 -15.60 6.42 -1.26
N GLN A 545 -16.72 5.75 -1.08
CA GLN A 545 -17.39 4.87 -2.02
C GLN A 545 -18.70 5.53 -2.42
N ASN A 546 -18.75 6.14 -3.61
CA ASN A 546 -19.94 6.85 -4.06
C ASN A 546 -20.93 5.88 -4.70
N GLU A 547 -22.03 5.60 -4.00
CA GLU A 547 -23.06 4.67 -4.41
C GLU A 547 -24.12 5.28 -5.35
N THR A 548 -24.00 6.56 -5.71
CA THR A 548 -24.93 7.23 -6.62
C THR A 548 -24.96 6.55 -7.99
N TYR A 549 -23.82 6.11 -8.49
CA TYR A 549 -23.72 5.45 -9.80
C TYR A 549 -23.30 3.98 -9.70
N TRP A 550 -22.61 3.58 -8.62
CA TRP A 550 -22.01 2.27 -8.48
C TRP A 550 -22.35 1.63 -7.14
N LYS A 551 -22.78 0.40 -7.15
CA LYS A 551 -23.01 -0.45 -5.97
C LYS A 551 -22.10 -1.67 -5.99
N ASN A 552 -22.21 -2.52 -4.97
CA ASN A 552 -21.35 -3.69 -4.76
C ASN A 552 -19.87 -3.35 -4.55
N TRP A 553 -19.62 -2.21 -3.93
CA TRP A 553 -18.30 -1.90 -3.42
C TRP A 553 -17.85 -2.95 -2.39
N PRO A 554 -16.52 -3.20 -2.26
CA PRO A 554 -16.05 -4.03 -1.17
C PRO A 554 -16.27 -3.32 0.16
N THR A 555 -16.78 -4.07 1.14
CA THR A 555 -17.12 -3.59 2.48
C THR A 555 -16.64 -4.59 3.54
N ALA A 556 -16.73 -4.23 4.82
CA ALA A 556 -16.42 -5.14 5.92
C ALA A 556 -17.27 -6.42 5.89
N ASP A 557 -18.56 -6.31 5.46
CA ASP A 557 -19.48 -7.46 5.35
C ASP A 557 -19.33 -8.22 4.03
N ASN A 558 -18.67 -7.65 3.04
CA ASN A 558 -18.40 -8.24 1.73
C ASN A 558 -16.95 -7.94 1.31
N ALA A 559 -16.02 -8.51 2.06
CA ALA A 559 -14.59 -8.22 1.99
C ALA A 559 -13.88 -8.99 0.86
N TYR A 560 -14.43 -8.95 -0.37
CA TYR A 560 -13.84 -9.67 -1.50
C TYR A 560 -12.51 -9.12 -1.99
N ILE A 561 -12.18 -7.85 -1.66
CA ILE A 561 -10.88 -7.19 -1.77
C ILE A 561 -10.96 -5.81 -1.08
N ASN A 562 -9.89 -5.01 -1.02
CA ASN A 562 -9.95 -3.60 -0.59
C ASN A 562 -10.40 -2.66 -1.72
N SER A 563 -10.86 -1.44 -1.36
CA SER A 563 -11.46 -0.49 -2.32
C SER A 563 -10.48 0.52 -2.93
N ALA A 564 -9.17 0.37 -2.73
CA ALA A 564 -8.18 1.32 -3.25
C ALA A 564 -7.96 1.18 -4.76
N TYR A 565 -8.31 2.19 -5.51
CA TYR A 565 -8.12 2.21 -6.96
C TYR A 565 -6.64 2.26 -7.41
N TRP A 566 -5.72 2.54 -6.50
CA TRP A 566 -4.28 2.55 -6.76
C TRP A 566 -3.57 1.23 -6.42
N HIS A 567 -4.21 0.32 -5.67
CA HIS A 567 -3.64 -0.99 -5.37
C HIS A 567 -3.68 -1.92 -6.59
N ASN A 568 -2.74 -2.82 -6.65
CA ASN A 568 -2.63 -3.79 -7.76
C ASN A 568 -3.79 -4.81 -7.82
N THR A 569 -4.70 -4.75 -6.86
CA THR A 569 -5.93 -5.56 -6.79
C THR A 569 -7.17 -4.86 -7.37
N TRP A 570 -7.04 -3.63 -7.89
CA TRP A 570 -8.16 -2.81 -8.35
C TRP A 570 -9.04 -3.45 -9.42
N LEU A 571 -8.46 -4.28 -10.28
CA LEU A 571 -9.23 -5.03 -11.29
C LEU A 571 -10.39 -5.83 -10.67
N LEU A 572 -10.19 -6.43 -9.49
CA LEU A 572 -11.25 -7.20 -8.82
C LEU A 572 -12.43 -6.31 -8.39
N VAL A 573 -12.17 -5.08 -7.98
CA VAL A 573 -13.23 -4.11 -7.68
C VAL A 573 -13.99 -3.73 -8.95
N LEU A 574 -13.29 -3.41 -10.04
CA LEU A 574 -13.91 -3.06 -11.32
C LEU A 574 -14.83 -4.18 -11.86
N LEU A 575 -14.44 -5.44 -11.64
CA LEU A 575 -15.26 -6.60 -11.99
C LEU A 575 -16.48 -6.79 -11.08
N GLY A 576 -16.38 -6.34 -9.83
CA GLY A 576 -17.44 -6.43 -8.83
C GLY A 576 -18.46 -5.29 -8.90
N LEU A 577 -18.06 -4.10 -9.39
CA LEU A 577 -18.94 -2.94 -9.43
C LEU A 577 -20.13 -3.14 -10.36
N GLU A 578 -21.31 -2.74 -9.89
CA GLU A 578 -22.55 -2.77 -10.65
C GLU A 578 -23.18 -1.37 -10.70
N PRO A 579 -23.88 -1.01 -11.81
CA PRO A 579 -24.62 0.25 -11.88
C PRO A 579 -25.72 0.30 -10.79
N SER A 580 -25.82 1.43 -10.07
CA SER A 580 -26.86 1.64 -9.06
C SER A 580 -28.27 1.79 -9.67
N GLN A 581 -28.34 2.27 -10.92
CA GLN A 581 -29.56 2.38 -11.72
C GLN A 581 -29.34 1.63 -13.03
N SER A 582 -30.21 0.68 -13.32
CA SER A 582 -30.25 -0.08 -14.57
C SER A 582 -30.85 0.75 -15.72
#